data_a93486d0e503e3ce4c24d70e4a9b469c
#
_entry.id   a93486d0e503e3ce4c24d70e4a9b469c
#
_cell.length_a   1.000
_cell.length_b   1.000
_cell.length_c   1.000
_cell.angle_alpha   90.00
_cell.angle_beta   90.00
_cell.angle_gamma   90.00
#
_symmetry.space_group_name_H-M   'P 1'
#
loop_
_entity.id
_entity.type
_entity.pdbx_description
1 polymer ?
#
loop_
_entity_poly.entity_id
_entity_poly.type
_entity_poly.pdbx_seq_one_letter_code
_entity_poly.pdbx_strand_id
1 'polypeptide(L)'
;MRTEYKRDMNHNYLILTGDERIDTDSYQVRMIVANAVPDLLQCRIQGIDGKFMVYYDITSRHSMTALFEEKKMDLESLQVILGGFIQIMEEMSEYLLNPCQLILEPEYIYLDAERKSVRFCYLPGFHGEIQKQFQSLAEYILPKLDHADGKAVMLG
;
A
#
# COMPACT_ATOMS: atom_id res chain seq x y z
N MET A 1 -5.38 -0.21 15.62
CA MET A 1 -5.87 0.09 14.26
C MET A 1 -6.81 -1.02 13.83
N ARG A 2 -7.92 -0.67 13.25
CA ARG A 2 -8.96 -1.62 12.85
C ARG A 2 -9.10 -1.59 11.33
N THR A 3 -9.23 -2.76 10.71
CA THR A 3 -9.35 -2.91 9.26
C THR A 3 -10.71 -3.43 8.89
N GLU A 4 -11.38 -2.78 7.94
CA GLU A 4 -12.68 -3.20 7.42
C GLU A 4 -12.67 -3.10 5.89
N TYR A 5 -13.55 -3.86 5.25
CA TYR A 5 -13.77 -3.79 3.81
C TYR A 5 -15.23 -3.46 3.55
N LYS A 6 -15.48 -2.54 2.63
CA LYS A 6 -16.82 -2.12 2.29
C LYS A 6 -17.00 -2.07 0.78
N ARG A 7 -18.11 -2.63 0.31
CA ARG A 7 -18.52 -2.50 -1.08
C ARG A 7 -19.71 -1.52 -1.15
N ASP A 8 -19.58 -0.52 -2.01
CA ASP A 8 -20.59 0.51 -2.20
C ASP A 8 -20.77 0.76 -3.70
N MET A 9 -21.93 0.35 -4.24
CA MET A 9 -22.24 0.41 -5.66
C MET A 9 -21.15 -0.30 -6.50
N ASN A 10 -20.40 0.47 -7.31
CA ASN A 10 -19.34 -0.06 -8.17
C ASN A 10 -17.96 0.11 -7.56
N HIS A 11 -17.87 0.49 -6.29
CA HIS A 11 -16.60 0.76 -5.62
C HIS A 11 -16.37 -0.18 -4.45
N ASN A 12 -15.11 -0.56 -4.27
CA ASN A 12 -14.65 -1.31 -3.11
C ASN A 12 -13.70 -0.44 -2.31
N TYR A 13 -13.84 -0.46 -0.99
CA TYR A 13 -13.02 0.34 -0.08
C TYR A 13 -12.35 -0.52 0.97
N LEU A 14 -11.09 -0.20 1.23
CA LEU A 14 -10.37 -0.62 2.42
C LEU A 14 -10.50 0.52 3.43
N ILE A 15 -10.97 0.21 4.63
CA ILE A 15 -11.19 1.22 5.66
C ILE A 15 -10.26 0.94 6.83
N LEU A 16 -9.41 1.91 7.16
CA LEU A 16 -8.57 1.84 8.35
C LEU A 16 -9.09 2.83 9.38
N THR A 17 -9.39 2.32 10.57
CA THR A 17 -9.93 3.12 11.68
C THR A 17 -8.91 3.17 12.80
N GLY A 18 -8.66 4.37 13.34
CA GLY A 18 -7.77 4.57 14.47
C GLY A 18 -8.38 5.50 15.50
N ASP A 19 -7.82 5.45 16.71
CA ASP A 19 -8.27 6.26 17.84
C ASP A 19 -7.54 7.60 17.94
N GLU A 20 -6.47 7.80 17.18
CA GLU A 20 -5.71 9.04 17.16
C GLU A 20 -6.39 10.08 16.29
N ARG A 21 -6.22 11.35 16.66
CA ARG A 21 -6.68 12.44 15.83
C ARG A 21 -5.74 12.65 14.66
N ILE A 22 -6.31 12.79 13.45
CA ILE A 22 -5.57 13.23 12.29
C ILE A 22 -5.80 14.72 12.10
N ASP A 23 -4.71 15.47 11.96
CA ASP A 23 -4.78 16.89 11.61
C ASP A 23 -5.12 17.01 10.12
N THR A 24 -6.41 17.22 9.82
CA THR A 24 -6.88 17.33 8.44
C THR A 24 -6.41 18.60 7.74
N ASP A 25 -5.86 19.55 8.49
CA ASP A 25 -5.26 20.76 7.93
C ASP A 25 -3.77 20.63 7.64
N SER A 26 -3.16 19.49 8.01
CA SER A 26 -1.75 19.27 7.73
C SER A 26 -1.49 19.16 6.23
N TYR A 27 -0.28 19.52 5.83
CA TYR A 27 0.14 19.44 4.43
C TYR A 27 0.01 18.00 3.89
N GLN A 28 0.45 17.03 4.68
CA GLN A 28 0.44 15.62 4.27
C GLN A 28 -0.97 15.13 4.00
N VAL A 29 -1.91 15.43 4.91
CA VAL A 29 -3.30 15.00 4.75
C VAL A 29 -3.92 15.65 3.52
N ARG A 30 -3.71 16.95 3.34
CA ARG A 30 -4.25 17.65 2.15
C ARG A 30 -3.69 17.09 0.86
N MET A 31 -2.41 16.70 0.86
CA MET A 31 -1.77 16.15 -0.32
C MET A 31 -2.37 14.79 -0.70
N ILE A 32 -2.55 13.88 0.27
CA ILE A 32 -3.09 12.55 -0.04
C ILE A 32 -4.57 12.58 -0.38
N VAL A 33 -5.35 13.45 0.27
CA VAL A 33 -6.78 13.59 -0.01
C VAL A 33 -7.03 14.22 -1.38
N ALA A 34 -6.12 15.08 -1.85
CA ALA A 34 -6.17 15.64 -3.20
C ALA A 34 -5.80 14.61 -4.28
N ASN A 35 -5.33 13.42 -3.88
CA ASN A 35 -4.92 12.34 -4.76
C ASN A 35 -3.83 12.76 -5.76
N ALA A 36 -2.90 13.59 -5.27
CA ALA A 36 -1.82 14.14 -6.08
C ALA A 36 -0.67 13.17 -6.30
N VAL A 37 -0.53 12.14 -5.45
CA VAL A 37 0.58 11.17 -5.52
C VAL A 37 0.13 9.95 -6.32
N PRO A 38 0.74 9.69 -7.49
CA PRO A 38 0.22 8.68 -8.42
C PRO A 38 0.23 7.24 -7.90
N ASP A 39 1.23 6.86 -7.12
CA ASP A 39 1.39 5.48 -6.66
C ASP A 39 0.78 5.21 -5.29
N LEU A 40 0.05 6.18 -4.72
CA LEU A 40 -0.77 5.96 -3.55
C LEU A 40 -2.21 5.65 -3.95
N LEU A 41 -2.85 4.78 -3.18
CA LEU A 41 -4.29 4.56 -3.34
C LEU A 41 -5.04 5.86 -3.05
N GLN A 42 -6.03 6.15 -3.86
CA GLN A 42 -6.90 7.30 -3.63
C GLN A 42 -7.62 7.12 -2.31
N CYS A 43 -7.70 8.17 -1.51
CA CYS A 43 -8.29 8.07 -0.19
C CYS A 43 -9.13 9.29 0.17
N ARG A 44 -9.97 9.10 1.16
CA ARG A 44 -10.68 10.18 1.84
C ARG A 44 -10.67 9.88 3.35
N ILE A 45 -10.78 10.92 4.15
CA ILE A 45 -10.69 10.80 5.60
C ILE A 45 -11.97 11.34 6.23
N GLN A 46 -12.53 10.58 7.18
CA GLN A 46 -13.69 10.99 7.97
C GLN A 46 -13.32 10.94 9.44
N GLY A 47 -13.75 11.96 10.20
CA GLY A 47 -13.62 11.98 11.65
C GLY A 47 -14.99 11.72 12.28
N ILE A 48 -15.08 10.76 13.19
CA ILE A 48 -16.31 10.43 13.91
C ILE A 48 -15.95 10.15 15.37
N ASP A 49 -16.53 10.94 16.29
CA ASP A 49 -16.42 10.74 17.75
C ASP A 49 -14.97 10.59 18.24
N GLY A 50 -14.07 11.46 17.77
CA GLY A 50 -12.67 11.44 18.16
C GLY A 50 -11.83 10.36 17.49
N LYS A 51 -12.45 9.56 16.63
CA LYS A 51 -11.77 8.54 15.83
C LYS A 51 -11.65 9.01 14.39
N PHE A 52 -10.68 8.49 13.67
CA PHE A 52 -10.59 8.73 12.24
C PHE A 52 -10.85 7.45 11.46
N MET A 53 -11.39 7.61 10.27
CA MET A 53 -11.56 6.52 9.30
C MET A 53 -10.98 6.97 7.97
N VAL A 54 -10.05 6.19 7.44
CA VAL A 54 -9.46 6.46 6.12
C VAL A 54 -10.00 5.43 5.14
N TYR A 55 -10.64 5.92 4.08
CA TYR A 55 -11.23 5.08 3.03
C TYR A 55 -10.29 5.08 1.85
N TYR A 56 -9.72 3.92 1.52
CA TYR A 56 -8.88 3.74 0.34
C TYR A 56 -9.68 3.05 -0.76
N ASP A 57 -9.70 3.65 -1.94
CA ASP A 57 -10.39 3.05 -3.09
C ASP A 57 -9.54 1.91 -3.66
N ILE A 58 -10.02 0.68 -3.51
CA ILE A 58 -9.35 -0.52 -3.99
C ILE A 58 -10.12 -1.18 -5.15
N THR A 59 -11.00 -0.43 -5.80
CA THR A 59 -11.82 -0.94 -6.90
C THR A 59 -10.93 -1.52 -8.01
N SER A 60 -11.24 -2.76 -8.42
CA SER A 60 -10.51 -3.50 -9.45
C SER A 60 -9.05 -3.78 -9.10
N ARG A 61 -8.73 -3.81 -7.81
CA ARG A 61 -7.38 -4.12 -7.32
C ARG A 61 -7.42 -5.24 -6.31
N HIS A 62 -6.29 -5.92 -6.16
CA HIS A 62 -6.14 -7.03 -5.22
C HIS A 62 -4.88 -6.85 -4.39
N SER A 63 -4.95 -7.19 -3.11
CA SER A 63 -3.77 -7.13 -2.24
C SER A 63 -2.74 -8.21 -2.64
N MET A 64 -1.49 -8.00 -2.26
CA MET A 64 -0.46 -9.01 -2.49
C MET A 64 -0.83 -10.34 -1.82
N THR A 65 -1.38 -10.30 -0.61
CA THR A 65 -1.79 -11.52 0.09
C THR A 65 -2.85 -12.28 -0.68
N ALA A 66 -3.82 -11.59 -1.28
CA ALA A 66 -4.86 -12.24 -2.08
C ALA A 66 -4.31 -12.83 -3.38
N LEU A 67 -3.38 -12.14 -4.05
CA LEU A 67 -2.82 -12.58 -5.33
C LEU A 67 -1.85 -13.75 -5.18
N PHE A 68 -1.05 -13.76 -4.13
CA PHE A 68 0.04 -14.71 -3.97
C PHE A 68 -0.20 -15.74 -2.85
N GLU A 69 -1.44 -15.86 -2.37
CA GLU A 69 -1.79 -16.85 -1.35
C GLU A 69 -1.59 -18.28 -1.86
N GLU A 70 -2.06 -18.55 -3.07
CA GLU A 70 -1.96 -19.87 -3.69
C GLU A 70 -1.06 -19.92 -4.91
N LYS A 71 -0.66 -18.77 -5.44
CA LYS A 71 0.17 -18.67 -6.64
C LYS A 71 1.56 -18.21 -6.30
N LYS A 72 2.53 -18.72 -7.02
CA LYS A 72 3.91 -18.24 -6.89
C LYS A 72 4.06 -16.90 -7.59
N MET A 73 5.00 -16.10 -7.09
CA MET A 73 5.32 -14.81 -7.68
C MET A 73 6.33 -15.01 -8.81
N ASP A 74 5.98 -14.58 -10.02
CA ASP A 74 6.89 -14.63 -11.15
C ASP A 74 7.81 -13.42 -11.20
N LEU A 75 8.79 -13.44 -12.10
CA LEU A 75 9.75 -12.34 -12.24
C LEU A 75 9.06 -11.03 -12.59
N GLU A 76 8.07 -11.07 -13.48
CA GLU A 76 7.36 -9.87 -13.92
C GLU A 76 6.65 -9.19 -12.75
N SER A 77 5.94 -9.96 -11.92
CA SER A 77 5.29 -9.43 -10.72
C SER A 77 6.31 -8.87 -9.72
N LEU A 78 7.42 -9.55 -9.53
CA LEU A 78 8.49 -9.08 -8.65
C LEU A 78 9.05 -7.73 -9.14
N GLN A 79 9.28 -7.60 -10.44
CA GLN A 79 9.79 -6.35 -11.02
C GLN A 79 8.80 -5.20 -10.83
N VAL A 80 7.50 -5.46 -10.98
CA VAL A 80 6.47 -4.44 -10.75
C VAL A 80 6.48 -3.98 -9.29
N ILE A 81 6.55 -4.91 -8.36
CA ILE A 81 6.54 -4.58 -6.93
C ILE A 81 7.79 -3.81 -6.52
N LEU A 82 8.97 -4.28 -6.93
CA LEU A 82 10.24 -3.60 -6.58
C LEU A 82 10.34 -2.24 -7.27
N GLY A 83 9.94 -2.16 -8.54
CA GLY A 83 9.92 -0.90 -9.26
C GLY A 83 8.94 0.09 -8.63
N GLY A 84 7.78 -0.40 -8.20
CA GLY A 84 6.80 0.42 -7.51
C GLY A 84 7.31 0.92 -6.16
N PHE A 85 8.04 0.09 -5.43
CA PHE A 85 8.65 0.51 -4.17
C PHE A 85 9.66 1.64 -4.38
N ILE A 86 10.54 1.51 -5.38
CA ILE A 86 11.50 2.56 -5.71
C ILE A 86 10.76 3.84 -6.09
N GLN A 87 9.74 3.72 -6.93
CA GLN A 87 8.95 4.86 -7.39
C GLN A 87 8.26 5.57 -6.23
N ILE A 88 7.64 4.83 -5.30
CA ILE A 88 6.95 5.45 -4.16
C ILE A 88 7.94 6.16 -3.23
N MET A 89 9.14 5.63 -3.06
CA MET A 89 10.16 6.29 -2.25
C MET A 89 10.60 7.62 -2.88
N GLU A 90 10.73 7.66 -4.20
CA GLU A 90 11.00 8.91 -4.92
C GLU A 90 9.85 9.90 -4.76
N GLU A 91 8.60 9.44 -4.85
CA GLU A 91 7.42 10.29 -4.67
C GLU A 91 7.31 10.83 -3.25
N MET A 92 7.65 10.03 -2.24
CA MET A 92 7.67 10.53 -0.86
C MET A 92 8.63 11.72 -0.72
N SER A 93 9.78 11.65 -1.34
CA SER A 93 10.74 12.75 -1.35
C SER A 93 10.22 13.93 -2.17
N GLU A 94 9.72 13.67 -3.36
CA GLU A 94 9.24 14.71 -4.29
C GLU A 94 8.08 15.52 -3.72
N TYR A 95 7.12 14.84 -3.08
CA TYR A 95 5.94 15.48 -2.51
C TYR A 95 6.10 15.84 -1.03
N LEU A 96 7.30 15.68 -0.48
CA LEU A 96 7.63 16.03 0.92
C LEU A 96 6.76 15.28 1.92
N LEU A 97 6.50 13.99 1.66
CA LEU A 97 5.75 13.12 2.55
C LEU A 97 6.70 12.25 3.37
N ASN A 98 6.23 11.81 4.53
CA ASN A 98 7.04 11.01 5.45
C ASN A 98 6.96 9.51 5.09
N PRO A 99 8.06 8.88 4.63
CA PRO A 99 8.02 7.45 4.27
C PRO A 99 7.63 6.54 5.43
N CYS A 100 7.82 6.96 6.68
CA CYS A 100 7.44 6.16 7.85
C CYS A 100 5.93 6.02 8.00
N GLN A 101 5.14 6.78 7.26
CA GLN A 101 3.68 6.67 7.24
C GLN A 101 3.15 5.77 6.12
N LEU A 102 4.03 5.23 5.27
CA LEU A 102 3.66 4.18 4.32
C LEU A 102 3.51 2.85 5.03
N ILE A 103 2.49 2.09 4.64
CA ILE A 103 2.29 0.72 5.13
C ILE A 103 2.83 -0.24 4.09
N LEU A 104 3.91 -0.94 4.41
CA LEU A 104 4.58 -1.88 3.49
C LEU A 104 4.27 -3.33 3.82
N GLU A 105 3.11 -3.59 4.41
CA GLU A 105 2.64 -4.95 4.64
C GLU A 105 1.91 -5.48 3.41
N PRO A 106 2.10 -6.76 3.03
CA PRO A 106 1.48 -7.31 1.80
C PRO A 106 -0.04 -7.19 1.77
N GLU A 107 -0.70 -7.22 2.92
CA GLU A 107 -2.15 -7.06 3.02
C GLU A 107 -2.62 -5.68 2.55
N TYR A 108 -1.75 -4.67 2.61
CA TYR A 108 -2.07 -3.29 2.29
C TYR A 108 -1.39 -2.78 1.02
N ILE A 109 -0.73 -3.65 0.27
CA ILE A 109 -0.14 -3.33 -1.03
C ILE A 109 -1.03 -3.92 -2.11
N TYR A 110 -1.50 -3.09 -3.04
CA TYR A 110 -2.52 -3.46 -4.02
C TYR A 110 -1.98 -3.38 -5.44
N LEU A 111 -2.29 -4.42 -6.22
CA LEU A 111 -1.98 -4.47 -7.64
C LEU A 111 -3.27 -4.49 -8.45
N ASP A 112 -3.21 -4.02 -9.70
CA ASP A 112 -4.32 -4.15 -10.63
C ASP A 112 -4.47 -5.60 -11.11
N ALA A 113 -5.59 -5.91 -11.79
CA ALA A 113 -5.88 -7.27 -12.24
C ALA A 113 -4.81 -7.81 -13.20
N GLU A 114 -4.18 -6.95 -13.97
CA GLU A 114 -3.13 -7.32 -14.93
C GLU A 114 -1.74 -7.36 -14.29
N ARG A 115 -1.62 -6.98 -13.00
CA ARG A 115 -0.36 -6.93 -12.24
C ARG A 115 0.70 -6.05 -12.88
N LYS A 116 0.26 -4.95 -13.51
CA LYS A 116 1.16 -4.00 -14.19
C LYS A 116 1.46 -2.76 -13.36
N SER A 117 0.69 -2.51 -12.32
CA SER A 117 0.91 -1.37 -11.42
C SER A 117 0.67 -1.78 -9.97
N VAL A 118 1.40 -1.13 -9.08
CA VAL A 118 1.26 -1.33 -7.64
C VAL A 118 0.96 0.00 -6.98
N ARG A 119 0.10 -0.05 -5.94
CA ARG A 119 -0.26 1.13 -5.17
C ARG A 119 -0.16 0.85 -3.69
N PHE A 120 0.18 1.86 -2.93
CA PHE A 120 0.46 1.78 -1.50
C PHE A 120 -0.54 2.57 -0.70
N CYS A 121 -0.69 2.20 0.58
CA CYS A 121 -1.47 2.97 1.54
C CYS A 121 -0.56 3.92 2.30
N TYR A 122 -0.93 5.19 2.35
CA TYR A 122 -0.30 6.18 3.20
C TYR A 122 -1.27 6.50 4.34
N LEU A 123 -0.84 6.25 5.57
CA LEU A 123 -1.70 6.43 6.73
C LEU A 123 -1.12 7.51 7.66
N PRO A 124 -1.74 8.70 7.71
CA PRO A 124 -1.33 9.73 8.67
C PRO A 124 -1.40 9.22 10.10
N GLY A 125 -0.36 9.48 10.87
CA GLY A 125 -0.27 8.99 12.24
C GLY A 125 0.37 7.61 12.38
N PHE A 126 0.55 6.88 11.28
CA PHE A 126 1.26 5.61 11.30
C PHE A 126 2.77 5.86 11.46
N HIS A 127 3.41 5.08 12.32
CA HIS A 127 4.84 5.18 12.58
C HIS A 127 5.49 3.83 12.32
N GLY A 128 5.80 3.57 11.05
CA GLY A 128 6.50 2.37 10.64
C GLY A 128 7.97 2.68 10.37
N GLU A 129 8.84 1.79 10.78
CA GLU A 129 10.25 1.90 10.44
C GLU A 129 10.47 1.26 9.06
N ILE A 130 10.88 2.07 8.09
CA ILE A 130 10.96 1.65 6.68
C ILE A 130 11.86 0.42 6.51
N GLN A 131 13.02 0.39 7.17
CA GLN A 131 13.94 -0.74 7.04
C GLN A 131 13.34 -2.03 7.56
N LYS A 132 12.64 -1.97 8.69
CA LYS A 132 11.99 -3.15 9.27
C LYS A 132 10.83 -3.63 8.41
N GLN A 133 10.02 -2.69 7.91
CA GLN A 133 8.91 -3.04 7.02
C GLN A 133 9.42 -3.67 5.73
N PHE A 134 10.48 -3.11 5.15
CA PHE A 134 11.07 -3.64 3.93
C PHE A 134 11.65 -5.03 4.15
N GLN A 135 12.32 -5.24 5.29
CA GLN A 135 12.85 -6.55 5.64
C GLN A 135 11.73 -7.59 5.78
N SER A 136 10.65 -7.23 6.47
CA SER A 136 9.49 -8.13 6.61
C SER A 136 8.84 -8.43 5.26
N LEU A 137 8.77 -7.43 4.39
CA LEU A 137 8.24 -7.62 3.03
C LEU A 137 9.12 -8.55 2.21
N ALA A 138 10.44 -8.40 2.30
CA ALA A 138 11.38 -9.29 1.62
C ALA A 138 11.24 -10.73 2.12
N GLU A 139 11.10 -10.92 3.43
CA GLU A 139 10.88 -12.23 4.02
C GLU A 139 9.56 -12.86 3.56
N TYR A 140 8.54 -12.06 3.30
CA TYR A 140 7.29 -12.53 2.72
C TYR A 140 7.48 -12.94 1.25
N ILE A 141 8.21 -12.14 0.48
CA ILE A 141 8.38 -12.35 -0.97
C ILE A 141 9.22 -13.58 -1.28
N LEU A 142 10.34 -13.78 -0.56
CA LEU A 142 11.31 -14.84 -0.89
C LEU A 142 10.67 -16.22 -1.01
N PRO A 143 9.85 -16.71 -0.05
CA PRO A 143 9.21 -18.02 -0.18
C PRO A 143 8.16 -18.07 -1.30
N LYS A 144 7.66 -16.93 -1.75
CA LYS A 144 6.62 -16.85 -2.79
C LYS A 144 7.18 -16.86 -4.20
N LEU A 145 8.49 -16.64 -4.34
CA LEU A 145 9.11 -16.63 -5.66
C LEU A 145 8.97 -17.97 -6.36
N ASP A 146 8.78 -17.92 -7.68
CA ASP A 146 8.73 -19.11 -8.52
C ASP A 146 10.16 -19.59 -8.76
N HIS A 147 10.54 -20.66 -8.07
CA HIS A 147 11.88 -21.23 -8.19
C HIS A 147 12.17 -21.87 -9.56
N ALA A 148 11.14 -22.08 -10.37
CA ALA A 148 11.33 -22.48 -11.76
C ALA A 148 11.82 -21.32 -12.62
N ASP A 149 11.66 -20.08 -12.18
CA ASP A 149 12.22 -18.88 -12.80
C ASP A 149 13.51 -18.50 -12.08
N GLY A 150 14.64 -18.95 -12.63
CA GLY A 150 15.95 -18.71 -12.02
C GLY A 150 16.29 -17.23 -11.90
N LYS A 151 15.75 -16.37 -12.79
CA LYS A 151 15.98 -14.93 -12.72
C LYS A 151 15.27 -14.30 -11.53
N ALA A 152 14.07 -14.75 -11.20
CA ALA A 152 13.34 -14.27 -10.04
C ALA A 152 14.09 -14.60 -8.75
N VAL A 153 14.61 -15.83 -8.64
CA VAL A 153 15.40 -16.26 -7.49
C VAL A 153 16.67 -15.44 -7.34
N MET A 154 17.35 -15.13 -8.45
CA MET A 154 18.57 -14.33 -8.42
C MET A 154 18.31 -12.87 -8.01
N LEU A 155 17.16 -12.33 -8.33
CA LEU A 155 16.77 -10.98 -7.95
C LEU A 155 16.26 -10.90 -6.50
N GLY A 156 15.77 -11.99 -5.99
CA GLY A 156 15.33 -12.09 -4.61
C GLY A 156 16.48 -12.18 -3.65
#